data_73787f17a2b9e0c341d7b6a71d683c81
#
_entry.id   73787f17a2b9e0c341d7b6a71d683c81
#
_cell.length_a   1.000
_cell.length_b   1.000
_cell.length_c   1.000
_cell.angle_alpha   90.00
_cell.angle_beta   90.00
_cell.angle_gamma   90.00
#
_symmetry.space_group_name_H-M   'P 1'
#
loop_
_entity.id
_entity.type
_entity.pdbx_description
1 polymer ?
#
loop_
_entity_poly.entity_id
_entity_poly.type
_entity_poly.pdbx_seq_one_letter_code
_entity_poly.pdbx_strand_id
1 'polypeptide(L)'
;MSLALRLGWRSGVIALAVAVCIAWAAIAAQSEKEIALVIGEPWEDMRQRSSAEIDPAIAGRFWGRLPKSDARLRFIDPMYGFVTPLARFFTVTFDDELVNSVSMSPQIEPLLLDDTLKVVLELQEQWRKGGWIPTRANDFPPFADTPQWRAQLRDVSKGGTTYWQAGNQYQVMMVVNRFRDYKRPTEERYLIKLQLATPWVKP
;
A
#
# COMPACT_ATOMS: atom_id res chain seq x y z
N MET A 1 -13.89 -31.52 51.46
CA MET A 1 -13.23 -30.22 51.31
C MET A 1 -12.47 -30.07 49.97
N SER A 2 -13.04 -30.41 48.81
CA SER A 2 -12.32 -30.40 47.52
C SER A 2 -13.10 -29.89 46.29
N LEU A 3 -14.37 -29.46 46.43
CA LEU A 3 -15.14 -28.92 45.29
C LEU A 3 -14.93 -27.39 45.08
N ALA A 4 -14.71 -26.63 46.15
CA ALA A 4 -14.54 -25.17 46.08
C ALA A 4 -13.25 -24.73 45.40
N LEU A 5 -12.16 -25.51 45.51
CA LEU A 5 -10.87 -25.21 44.88
C LEU A 5 -10.88 -25.43 43.34
N ARG A 6 -11.70 -26.34 42.86
CA ARG A 6 -11.82 -26.60 41.42
C ARG A 6 -12.66 -25.55 40.67
N LEU A 7 -13.59 -24.90 41.36
CA LEU A 7 -14.42 -23.84 40.78
C LEU A 7 -13.63 -22.54 40.60
N GLY A 8 -12.73 -22.21 41.56
CA GLY A 8 -11.89 -21.01 41.49
C GLY A 8 -10.85 -21.05 40.33
N TRP A 9 -10.28 -22.23 40.06
CA TRP A 9 -9.30 -22.39 38.97
C TRP A 9 -9.97 -22.23 37.58
N ARG A 10 -11.13 -22.80 37.36
CA ARG A 10 -11.86 -22.68 36.11
C ARG A 10 -12.27 -21.20 35.83
N SER A 11 -12.69 -20.48 36.87
CA SER A 11 -13.02 -19.05 36.75
C SER A 11 -11.77 -18.20 36.46
N GLY A 12 -10.61 -18.54 37.03
CA GLY A 12 -9.35 -17.86 36.77
C GLY A 12 -8.83 -18.09 35.35
N VAL A 13 -8.95 -19.31 34.81
CA VAL A 13 -8.55 -19.64 33.43
C VAL A 13 -9.46 -18.94 32.41
N ILE A 14 -10.76 -18.88 32.68
CA ILE A 14 -11.72 -18.16 31.81
C ILE A 14 -11.43 -16.66 31.82
N ALA A 15 -11.17 -16.06 32.99
CA ALA A 15 -10.83 -14.64 33.10
C ALA A 15 -9.54 -14.30 32.36
N LEU A 16 -8.52 -15.15 32.44
CA LEU A 16 -7.27 -15.00 31.71
C LEU A 16 -7.47 -15.11 30.20
N ALA A 17 -8.24 -16.09 29.75
CA ALA A 17 -8.55 -16.26 28.33
C ALA A 17 -9.31 -15.07 27.75
N VAL A 18 -10.29 -14.52 28.48
CA VAL A 18 -11.04 -13.32 28.10
C VAL A 18 -10.11 -12.08 28.07
N ALA A 19 -9.22 -11.92 29.05
CA ALA A 19 -8.25 -10.82 29.04
C ALA A 19 -7.28 -10.90 27.86
N VAL A 20 -6.81 -12.10 27.51
CA VAL A 20 -5.96 -12.33 26.33
C VAL A 20 -6.74 -12.03 25.03
N CYS A 21 -7.98 -12.47 24.93
CA CYS A 21 -8.83 -12.14 23.75
C CYS A 21 -9.09 -10.65 23.61
N ILE A 22 -9.34 -9.94 24.73
CA ILE A 22 -9.51 -8.48 24.71
C ILE A 22 -8.21 -7.77 24.33
N ALA A 23 -7.06 -8.21 24.85
CA ALA A 23 -5.76 -7.67 24.49
C ALA A 23 -5.44 -7.91 23.00
N TRP A 24 -5.72 -9.09 22.47
CA TRP A 24 -5.61 -9.41 21.04
C TRP A 24 -6.56 -8.57 20.20
N ALA A 25 -7.81 -8.41 20.63
CA ALA A 25 -8.78 -7.55 19.94
C ALA A 25 -8.36 -6.07 19.96
N ALA A 26 -7.79 -5.59 21.06
CA ALA A 26 -7.26 -4.24 21.18
C ALA A 26 -6.01 -4.01 20.30
N ILE A 27 -5.13 -5.00 20.18
CA ILE A 27 -3.97 -4.96 19.28
C ILE A 27 -4.44 -5.03 17.81
N ALA A 28 -5.42 -5.87 17.50
CA ALA A 28 -6.02 -5.96 16.16
C ALA A 28 -6.84 -4.72 15.80
N ALA A 29 -7.40 -4.01 16.79
CA ALA A 29 -8.12 -2.76 16.62
C ALA A 29 -7.22 -1.51 16.57
N GLN A 30 -5.90 -1.64 16.68
CA GLN A 30 -5.00 -0.59 16.23
C GLN A 30 -5.11 -0.52 14.70
N SER A 31 -6.06 0.30 14.24
CA SER A 31 -6.25 0.54 12.81
C SER A 31 -4.91 0.96 12.22
N GLU A 32 -4.47 0.19 11.21
CA GLU A 32 -3.24 0.53 10.48
C GLU A 32 -3.27 1.99 10.07
N LYS A 33 -2.17 2.70 10.29
CA LYS A 33 -2.06 4.11 9.93
C LYS A 33 -2.27 4.29 8.43
N GLU A 34 -2.98 5.34 8.05
CA GLU A 34 -3.27 5.64 6.65
C GLU A 34 -3.13 7.12 6.31
N ILE A 35 -2.73 7.38 5.09
CA ILE A 35 -2.86 8.66 4.41
C ILE A 35 -4.06 8.55 3.48
N ALA A 36 -5.11 9.33 3.75
CA ALA A 36 -6.33 9.35 2.98
C ALA A 36 -6.37 10.62 2.12
N LEU A 37 -6.25 10.47 0.78
CA LEU A 37 -6.09 11.61 -0.10
C LEU A 37 -6.77 11.46 -1.47
N VAL A 38 -6.92 12.62 -2.14
CA VAL A 38 -7.21 12.77 -3.58
C VAL A 38 -6.15 13.68 -4.19
N ILE A 39 -5.76 13.42 -5.44
CA ILE A 39 -4.83 14.30 -6.17
C ILE A 39 -5.53 15.66 -6.43
N GLY A 40 -4.82 16.75 -6.17
CA GLY A 40 -5.31 18.11 -6.36
C GLY A 40 -5.99 18.73 -5.14
N GLU A 41 -6.18 18.00 -4.04
CA GLU A 41 -6.77 18.55 -2.82
C GLU A 41 -5.76 19.32 -1.96
N PRO A 42 -6.23 20.25 -1.10
CA PRO A 42 -5.38 20.92 -0.12
C PRO A 42 -4.78 19.94 0.90
N TRP A 43 -3.53 20.22 1.33
CA TRP A 43 -2.84 19.45 2.37
C TRP A 43 -3.66 19.32 3.65
N GLU A 44 -4.34 20.39 4.07
CA GLU A 44 -5.13 20.41 5.32
C GLU A 44 -6.31 19.43 5.27
N ASP A 45 -6.99 19.32 4.12
CA ASP A 45 -8.10 18.39 3.94
C ASP A 45 -7.62 16.94 3.99
N MET A 46 -6.48 16.64 3.34
CA MET A 46 -5.81 15.35 3.43
C MET A 46 -5.43 15.03 4.88
N ARG A 47 -4.80 16.00 5.59
CA ARG A 47 -4.35 15.82 6.98
C ARG A 47 -5.50 15.47 7.91
N GLN A 48 -6.62 16.17 7.81
CA GLN A 48 -7.79 15.95 8.69
C GLN A 48 -8.38 14.55 8.54
N ARG A 49 -8.28 13.94 7.37
CA ARG A 49 -8.79 12.58 7.10
C ARG A 49 -7.77 11.47 7.34
N SER A 50 -6.51 11.82 7.45
CA SER A 50 -5.42 10.87 7.62
C SER A 50 -5.20 10.53 9.08
N SER A 51 -4.96 9.25 9.39
CA SER A 51 -4.54 8.81 10.73
C SER A 51 -3.03 8.75 10.90
N ALA A 52 -2.27 8.73 9.81
CA ALA A 52 -0.82 8.89 9.82
C ALA A 52 -0.47 10.37 9.85
N GLU A 53 0.48 10.72 10.72
CA GLU A 53 0.99 12.10 10.80
C GLU A 53 1.94 12.38 9.64
N ILE A 54 1.79 13.56 9.01
CA ILE A 54 2.65 14.05 7.93
C ILE A 54 2.89 15.55 8.12
N ASP A 55 4.11 16.00 7.91
CA ASP A 55 4.47 17.41 8.06
C ASP A 55 3.78 18.29 7.00
N PRO A 56 3.53 19.59 7.31
CA PRO A 56 2.87 20.50 6.40
C PRO A 56 3.54 20.62 5.03
N ALA A 57 2.72 20.84 4.00
CA ALA A 57 3.18 21.36 2.73
C ALA A 57 3.89 22.70 2.93
N ILE A 58 4.70 23.13 1.98
CA ILE A 58 5.41 24.41 2.02
C ILE A 58 4.83 25.31 0.94
N ALA A 59 4.15 26.38 1.36
CA ALA A 59 3.56 27.34 0.45
C ALA A 59 4.58 27.88 -0.57
N GLY A 60 4.17 27.95 -1.84
CA GLY A 60 4.99 28.38 -2.96
C GLY A 60 6.14 27.42 -3.33
N ARG A 61 6.10 26.15 -2.90
CA ARG A 61 7.15 25.18 -3.22
C ARG A 61 6.61 23.85 -3.71
N PHE A 62 7.35 23.27 -4.63
CA PHE A 62 7.21 21.86 -4.99
C PHE A 62 8.08 21.01 -4.05
N TRP A 63 7.44 20.19 -3.19
CA TRP A 63 8.17 19.45 -2.16
C TRP A 63 7.49 18.13 -1.78
N GLY A 64 8.31 17.12 -1.49
CA GLY A 64 7.86 15.82 -0.98
C GLY A 64 7.84 15.76 0.55
N ARG A 65 6.83 15.10 1.12
CA ARG A 65 6.69 14.79 2.55
C ARG A 65 6.49 13.30 2.76
N LEU A 66 7.05 12.79 3.85
CA LEU A 66 6.91 11.39 4.25
C LEU A 66 6.03 11.33 5.50
N PRO A 67 5.12 10.34 5.60
CA PRO A 67 4.46 10.03 6.86
C PRO A 67 5.50 9.68 7.94
N LYS A 68 5.23 10.05 9.20
CA LYS A 68 6.12 9.78 10.34
C LYS A 68 6.11 8.31 10.79
N SER A 69 5.25 7.49 10.23
CA SER A 69 5.14 6.06 10.47
C SER A 69 4.87 5.30 9.19
N ASP A 70 5.05 3.99 9.21
CA ASP A 70 4.52 3.12 8.16
C ASP A 70 3.03 3.40 7.99
N ALA A 71 2.56 3.57 6.75
CA ALA A 71 1.18 3.91 6.44
C ALA A 71 0.71 3.26 5.14
N ARG A 72 -0.60 3.02 5.00
CA ARG A 72 -1.21 2.68 3.72
C ARG A 72 -1.73 3.93 3.02
N LEU A 73 -1.81 3.87 1.72
CA LEU A 73 -2.58 4.84 0.94
C LEU A 73 -4.04 4.40 0.90
N ARG A 74 -4.95 5.30 1.28
CA ARG A 74 -6.37 5.23 0.94
C ARG A 74 -6.69 6.35 -0.04
N PHE A 75 -6.72 6.02 -1.32
CA PHE A 75 -7.18 6.93 -2.36
C PHE A 75 -8.70 7.00 -2.33
N ILE A 76 -9.26 8.16 -1.98
CA ILE A 76 -10.67 8.30 -1.59
C ILE A 76 -11.58 8.88 -2.68
N ASP A 77 -11.14 8.85 -3.93
CA ASP A 77 -12.01 9.24 -5.04
C ASP A 77 -13.28 8.36 -5.05
N PRO A 78 -14.49 8.95 -5.20
CA PRO A 78 -15.75 8.19 -5.12
C PRO A 78 -15.90 7.08 -6.16
N MET A 79 -15.28 7.23 -7.33
CA MET A 79 -15.33 6.27 -8.43
C MET A 79 -14.08 5.40 -8.48
N TYR A 80 -12.92 6.02 -8.32
CA TYR A 80 -11.61 5.45 -8.60
C TYR A 80 -10.84 5.08 -7.32
N GLY A 81 -11.51 5.06 -6.17
CA GLY A 81 -10.89 4.77 -4.88
C GLY A 81 -10.26 3.37 -4.80
N PHE A 82 -9.14 3.28 -4.07
CA PHE A 82 -8.49 2.02 -3.74
C PHE A 82 -7.65 2.15 -2.47
N VAL A 83 -7.25 1.01 -1.91
CA VAL A 83 -6.42 0.96 -0.70
C VAL A 83 -5.21 0.07 -0.94
N THR A 84 -4.03 0.53 -0.52
CA THR A 84 -2.80 -0.27 -0.60
C THR A 84 -2.54 -1.02 0.70
N PRO A 85 -1.67 -2.04 0.69
CA PRO A 85 -1.01 -2.50 1.90
C PRO A 85 -0.21 -1.38 2.59
N LEU A 86 0.23 -1.64 3.84
CA LEU A 86 1.18 -0.76 4.54
C LEU A 86 2.47 -0.60 3.75
N ALA A 87 3.00 0.62 3.77
CA ALA A 87 4.25 0.99 3.12
C ALA A 87 5.18 1.69 4.11
N ARG A 88 6.46 1.34 4.07
CA ARG A 88 7.52 2.07 4.76
C ARG A 88 8.05 3.22 3.90
N PHE A 89 8.20 2.98 2.61
CA PHE A 89 8.59 4.01 1.65
C PHE A 89 7.35 4.62 1.04
N PHE A 90 7.00 5.80 1.53
CA PHE A 90 5.81 6.52 1.14
C PHE A 90 6.11 8.01 1.11
N THR A 91 5.91 8.65 -0.03
CA THR A 91 6.08 10.09 -0.22
C THR A 91 4.82 10.67 -0.84
N VAL A 92 4.29 11.72 -0.25
CA VAL A 92 3.29 12.59 -0.86
C VAL A 92 4.01 13.85 -1.35
N THR A 93 3.89 14.17 -2.62
CA THR A 93 4.47 15.37 -3.21
C THR A 93 3.39 16.43 -3.32
N PHE A 94 3.72 17.63 -2.93
CA PHE A 94 2.86 18.82 -3.01
C PHE A 94 3.41 19.79 -4.03
N ASP A 95 2.52 20.45 -4.77
CA ASP A 95 2.80 21.66 -5.55
C ASP A 95 2.05 22.80 -4.86
N ASP A 96 2.82 23.76 -4.30
CA ASP A 96 2.30 24.69 -3.32
C ASP A 96 1.72 23.91 -2.11
N GLU A 97 0.46 24.09 -1.80
CA GLU A 97 -0.25 23.38 -0.72
C GLU A 97 -1.19 22.27 -1.23
N LEU A 98 -1.16 21.97 -2.54
CA LEU A 98 -2.01 20.95 -3.16
C LEU A 98 -1.29 19.62 -3.32
N VAL A 99 -1.99 18.52 -3.06
CA VAL A 99 -1.49 17.16 -3.31
C VAL A 99 -1.27 16.96 -4.81
N ASN A 100 -0.01 16.81 -5.22
CA ASN A 100 0.39 16.66 -6.61
C ASN A 100 0.51 15.19 -7.03
N SER A 101 1.22 14.39 -6.23
CA SER A 101 1.45 12.98 -6.54
C SER A 101 1.80 12.15 -5.31
N VAL A 102 1.68 10.84 -5.47
CA VAL A 102 2.14 9.84 -4.50
C VAL A 102 3.20 8.96 -5.14
N SER A 103 4.27 8.68 -4.40
CA SER A 103 5.24 7.64 -4.74
C SER A 103 5.45 6.75 -3.52
N MET A 104 5.23 5.45 -3.66
CA MET A 104 5.33 4.52 -2.54
C MET A 104 5.75 3.12 -2.96
N SER A 105 6.15 2.33 -1.97
CA SER A 105 6.36 0.90 -2.08
C SER A 105 5.32 0.22 -1.17
N PRO A 106 4.23 -0.38 -1.70
CA PRO A 106 3.13 -0.92 -0.88
C PRO A 106 3.54 -2.23 -0.18
N GLN A 107 4.58 -2.13 0.63
CA GLN A 107 5.21 -3.21 1.41
C GLN A 107 6.13 -2.64 2.47
N ILE A 108 6.32 -3.37 3.56
CA ILE A 108 7.23 -2.97 4.65
C ILE A 108 8.66 -3.43 4.38
N GLU A 109 8.81 -4.63 3.81
CA GLU A 109 10.09 -5.24 3.45
C GLU A 109 10.02 -5.81 2.03
N PRO A 110 11.18 -6.08 1.39
CA PRO A 110 11.20 -6.80 0.13
C PRO A 110 10.49 -8.17 0.25
N LEU A 111 9.55 -8.44 -0.63
CA LEU A 111 8.66 -9.62 -0.60
C LEU A 111 9.24 -10.81 -1.39
N LEU A 112 8.76 -12.01 -1.09
CA LEU A 112 8.92 -13.17 -1.98
C LEU A 112 8.05 -12.98 -3.25
N LEU A 113 8.34 -13.74 -4.30
CA LEU A 113 7.63 -13.61 -5.58
C LEU A 113 6.12 -13.82 -5.44
N ASP A 114 5.69 -14.84 -4.69
CA ASP A 114 4.27 -15.15 -4.53
C ASP A 114 3.53 -14.05 -3.77
N ASP A 115 4.12 -13.53 -2.70
CA ASP A 115 3.56 -12.41 -1.93
C ASP A 115 3.53 -11.12 -2.78
N THR A 116 4.55 -10.90 -3.61
CA THR A 116 4.60 -9.77 -4.54
C THR A 116 3.47 -9.85 -5.55
N LEU A 117 3.29 -11.00 -6.19
CA LEU A 117 2.21 -11.21 -7.15
C LEU A 117 0.83 -11.06 -6.50
N LYS A 118 0.65 -11.56 -5.27
CA LYS A 118 -0.59 -11.37 -4.51
C LYS A 118 -0.92 -9.88 -4.37
N VAL A 119 0.00 -9.07 -3.83
CA VAL A 119 -0.20 -7.62 -3.67
C VAL A 119 -0.53 -6.93 -5.00
N VAL A 120 0.24 -7.24 -6.03
CA VAL A 120 0.09 -6.63 -7.36
C VAL A 120 -1.25 -6.96 -7.99
N LEU A 121 -1.67 -8.23 -7.94
CA LEU A 121 -2.94 -8.68 -8.51
C LEU A 121 -4.15 -8.15 -7.73
N GLU A 122 -4.06 -8.07 -6.40
CA GLU A 122 -5.11 -7.46 -5.56
C GLU A 122 -5.29 -5.96 -5.87
N LEU A 123 -4.21 -5.21 -6.07
CA LEU A 123 -4.28 -3.79 -6.48
C LEU A 123 -4.90 -3.65 -7.87
N GLN A 124 -4.46 -4.44 -8.84
CA GLN A 124 -5.03 -4.42 -10.20
C GLN A 124 -6.52 -4.79 -10.19
N GLU A 125 -6.94 -5.70 -9.31
CA GLU A 125 -8.35 -6.07 -9.19
C GLU A 125 -9.19 -4.94 -8.59
N GLN A 126 -8.67 -4.21 -7.58
CA GLN A 126 -9.32 -3.00 -7.07
C GLN A 126 -9.46 -1.95 -8.18
N TRP A 127 -8.41 -1.72 -8.97
CA TRP A 127 -8.46 -0.76 -10.08
C TRP A 127 -9.50 -1.16 -11.14
N ARG A 128 -9.56 -2.42 -11.56
CA ARG A 128 -10.60 -2.88 -12.51
C ARG A 128 -12.00 -2.64 -11.97
N LYS A 129 -12.25 -2.98 -10.71
CA LYS A 129 -13.54 -2.75 -10.05
C LYS A 129 -13.89 -1.27 -9.95
N GLY A 130 -12.90 -0.41 -9.73
CA GLY A 130 -13.03 1.05 -9.71
C GLY A 130 -13.08 1.69 -11.10
N GLY A 131 -13.13 0.93 -12.19
CA GLY A 131 -13.24 1.49 -13.54
C GLY A 131 -11.93 2.03 -14.12
N TRP A 132 -10.77 1.72 -13.52
CA TRP A 132 -9.48 1.98 -14.14
C TRP A 132 -9.25 1.03 -15.30
N ILE A 133 -8.64 1.54 -16.36
CA ILE A 133 -8.28 0.77 -17.55
C ILE A 133 -6.76 0.70 -17.73
N PRO A 134 -6.19 -0.47 -18.12
CA PRO A 134 -4.79 -0.53 -18.49
C PRO A 134 -4.54 0.36 -19.70
N THR A 135 -3.48 1.17 -19.65
CA THR A 135 -3.06 1.99 -20.80
C THR A 135 -1.70 1.52 -21.31
N ARG A 136 -1.47 1.65 -22.61
CA ARG A 136 -0.27 1.10 -23.29
C ARG A 136 -0.06 -0.39 -23.05
N ALA A 137 -1.14 -1.17 -22.99
CA ALA A 137 -1.09 -2.58 -22.61
C ALA A 137 -0.29 -3.46 -23.59
N ASN A 138 -0.03 -3.00 -24.81
CA ASN A 138 0.85 -3.71 -25.77
C ASN A 138 2.32 -3.65 -25.34
N ASP A 139 2.78 -2.52 -24.81
CA ASP A 139 4.15 -2.30 -24.35
C ASP A 139 4.33 -2.65 -22.87
N PHE A 140 3.29 -2.39 -22.08
CA PHE A 140 3.25 -2.49 -20.62
C PHE A 140 2.01 -3.27 -20.16
N PRO A 141 1.93 -4.58 -20.46
CA PRO A 141 0.77 -5.39 -20.13
C PRO A 141 0.55 -5.47 -18.61
N PRO A 142 -0.71 -5.60 -18.15
CA PRO A 142 -1.02 -5.88 -16.76
C PRO A 142 -0.28 -7.12 -16.26
N PHE A 143 0.13 -7.09 -15.00
CA PHE A 143 0.72 -8.26 -14.36
C PHE A 143 -0.29 -9.41 -14.30
N ALA A 144 0.21 -10.62 -14.44
CA ALA A 144 -0.56 -11.85 -14.30
C ALA A 144 0.28 -12.95 -13.64
N ASP A 145 -0.36 -13.85 -12.94
CA ASP A 145 0.31 -15.03 -12.39
C ASP A 145 0.43 -16.12 -13.46
N THR A 146 1.40 -15.95 -14.34
CA THR A 146 1.70 -16.90 -15.43
C THR A 146 3.17 -17.31 -15.41
N PRO A 147 3.52 -18.48 -15.97
CA PRO A 147 4.91 -18.90 -16.08
C PRO A 147 5.82 -17.86 -16.76
N GLN A 148 5.30 -17.13 -17.76
CA GLN A 148 6.02 -16.09 -18.49
C GLN A 148 6.34 -14.91 -17.58
N TRP A 149 5.34 -14.38 -16.86
CA TRP A 149 5.55 -13.29 -15.91
C TRP A 149 6.49 -13.67 -14.78
N ARG A 150 6.32 -14.89 -14.23
CA ARG A 150 7.23 -15.40 -13.19
C ARG A 150 8.67 -15.51 -13.69
N ALA A 151 8.89 -15.99 -14.89
CA ALA A 151 10.22 -16.07 -15.51
C ALA A 151 10.82 -14.67 -15.75
N GLN A 152 10.01 -13.72 -16.26
CA GLN A 152 10.43 -12.34 -16.48
C GLN A 152 10.84 -11.64 -15.18
N LEU A 153 10.04 -11.76 -14.12
CA LEU A 153 10.33 -11.12 -12.83
C LEU A 153 11.56 -11.71 -12.14
N ARG A 154 11.87 -13.00 -12.37
CA ARG A 154 13.10 -13.63 -11.86
C ARG A 154 14.36 -13.14 -12.56
N ASP A 155 14.24 -12.67 -13.78
CA ASP A 155 15.36 -12.09 -14.52
C ASP A 155 15.70 -10.70 -13.94
N VAL A 156 16.89 -10.60 -13.32
CA VAL A 156 17.34 -9.36 -12.63
C VAL A 156 17.47 -8.15 -13.56
N SER A 157 17.52 -8.38 -14.86
CA SER A 157 17.66 -7.33 -15.88
C SER A 157 16.33 -6.84 -16.45
N LYS A 158 15.21 -7.49 -16.15
CA LYS A 158 13.92 -7.21 -16.81
C LYS A 158 12.92 -6.48 -15.93
N GLY A 159 12.45 -7.12 -14.85
CA GLY A 159 11.33 -6.58 -14.08
C GLY A 159 10.04 -6.49 -14.89
N GLY A 160 9.11 -5.67 -14.41
CA GLY A 160 7.84 -5.39 -15.07
C GLY A 160 7.30 -4.00 -14.74
N THR A 161 6.56 -3.41 -15.67
CA THR A 161 5.88 -2.13 -15.50
C THR A 161 4.48 -2.24 -16.09
N THR A 162 3.50 -1.60 -15.45
CA THR A 162 2.15 -1.44 -15.99
C THR A 162 1.62 -0.05 -15.69
N TYR A 163 0.77 0.46 -16.55
CA TYR A 163 0.09 1.75 -16.39
C TYR A 163 -1.42 1.54 -16.39
N TRP A 164 -2.10 2.25 -15.49
CA TRP A 164 -3.55 2.24 -15.37
C TRP A 164 -4.07 3.67 -15.33
N GLN A 165 -5.16 3.93 -16.00
CA GLN A 165 -5.73 5.27 -16.13
C GLN A 165 -7.19 5.29 -15.70
N ALA A 166 -7.56 6.30 -14.94
CA ALA A 166 -8.91 6.60 -14.47
C ALA A 166 -9.45 7.82 -15.20
N GLY A 167 -10.18 7.58 -16.28
CA GLY A 167 -10.63 8.66 -17.16
C GLY A 167 -9.46 9.54 -17.63
N ASN A 168 -9.66 10.86 -17.56
CA ASN A 168 -8.61 11.87 -17.81
C ASN A 168 -8.06 12.49 -16.52
N GLN A 169 -8.38 11.91 -15.36
CA GLN A 169 -8.11 12.52 -14.06
C GLN A 169 -6.83 11.99 -13.42
N TYR A 170 -6.66 10.66 -13.44
CA TYR A 170 -5.57 10.02 -12.70
C TYR A 170 -4.87 8.94 -13.53
N GLN A 171 -3.61 8.73 -13.21
CA GLN A 171 -2.82 7.64 -13.75
C GLN A 171 -2.01 6.99 -12.63
N VAL A 172 -1.94 5.66 -12.67
CA VAL A 172 -1.06 4.86 -11.82
C VAL A 172 -0.01 4.18 -12.70
N MET A 173 1.24 4.24 -12.26
CA MET A 173 2.31 3.36 -12.71
C MET A 173 2.65 2.39 -11.60
N MET A 174 2.73 1.12 -11.91
CA MET A 174 3.23 0.10 -11.00
C MET A 174 4.41 -0.63 -11.62
N VAL A 175 5.51 -0.68 -10.89
CA VAL A 175 6.74 -1.35 -11.30
C VAL A 175 7.08 -2.44 -10.29
N VAL A 176 7.51 -3.60 -10.78
CA VAL A 176 8.02 -4.72 -9.97
C VAL A 176 9.39 -5.09 -10.46
N ASN A 177 10.35 -5.06 -9.55
CA ASN A 177 11.73 -5.46 -9.85
C ASN A 177 12.26 -6.43 -8.81
N ARG A 178 13.10 -7.36 -9.26
CA ARG A 178 13.90 -8.16 -8.35
C ARG A 178 14.87 -7.25 -7.59
N PHE A 179 14.92 -7.42 -6.26
CA PHE A 179 15.74 -6.62 -5.36
C PHE A 179 16.83 -7.47 -4.74
N ARG A 180 18.07 -6.98 -4.77
CA ARG A 180 19.17 -7.62 -4.06
C ARG A 180 19.13 -7.21 -2.58
N ASP A 181 18.58 -8.09 -1.74
CA ASP A 181 18.54 -7.88 -0.31
C ASP A 181 19.88 -8.30 0.33
N TYR A 182 20.67 -7.32 0.75
CA TYR A 182 21.95 -7.59 1.42
C TYR A 182 21.79 -8.26 2.78
N LYS A 183 20.62 -8.17 3.41
CA LYS A 183 20.30 -8.88 4.65
C LYS A 183 19.97 -10.36 4.42
N ARG A 184 19.52 -10.68 3.19
CA ARG A 184 19.09 -12.02 2.78
C ARG A 184 19.64 -12.34 1.39
N PRO A 185 20.97 -12.43 1.22
CA PRO A 185 21.62 -12.47 -0.10
C PRO A 185 21.31 -13.72 -0.90
N THR A 186 20.85 -14.79 -0.25
CA THR A 186 20.47 -16.08 -0.88
C THR A 186 19.01 -16.16 -1.24
N GLU A 187 18.18 -15.18 -0.81
CA GLU A 187 16.76 -15.18 -1.06
C GLU A 187 16.40 -14.31 -2.27
N GLU A 188 15.41 -14.78 -3.00
CA GLU A 188 14.82 -14.04 -4.11
C GLU A 188 13.78 -13.07 -3.57
N ARG A 189 14.08 -11.76 -3.63
CA ARG A 189 13.23 -10.69 -3.08
C ARG A 189 12.86 -9.67 -4.15
N TYR A 190 11.70 -9.02 -3.95
CA TYR A 190 11.11 -8.08 -4.90
C TYR A 190 10.68 -6.79 -4.22
N LEU A 191 10.78 -5.69 -4.97
CA LEU A 191 10.21 -4.39 -4.60
C LEU A 191 9.13 -4.00 -5.60
N ILE A 192 8.00 -3.56 -5.06
CA ILE A 192 6.92 -2.93 -5.80
C ILE A 192 7.10 -1.41 -5.65
N LYS A 193 7.04 -0.68 -6.74
CA LYS A 193 6.92 0.78 -6.74
C LYS A 193 5.60 1.16 -7.36
N LEU A 194 4.84 2.00 -6.68
CA LEU A 194 3.59 2.58 -7.14
C LEU A 194 3.76 4.10 -7.20
N GLN A 195 3.31 4.69 -8.29
CA GLN A 195 3.21 6.14 -8.46
C GLN A 195 1.79 6.48 -8.92
N LEU A 196 1.17 7.47 -8.28
CA LEU A 196 -0.17 7.99 -8.60
C LEU A 196 -0.08 9.50 -8.79
N ALA A 197 -0.61 10.00 -9.89
CA ALA A 197 -0.69 11.43 -10.19
C ALA A 197 -1.79 11.71 -11.24
N THR A 198 -1.89 12.97 -11.68
CA THR A 198 -2.56 13.29 -12.96
C THR A 198 -1.85 12.57 -14.12
N PRO A 199 -2.52 12.29 -15.25
CA PRO A 199 -1.92 11.55 -16.37
C PRO A 199 -0.67 12.21 -16.92
N TRP A 200 0.44 11.46 -17.00
CA TRP A 200 1.74 11.92 -17.55
C TRP A 200 2.22 11.08 -18.73
N VAL A 201 1.64 9.91 -18.95
CA VAL A 201 1.90 9.06 -20.12
C VAL A 201 0.64 9.04 -20.97
N LYS A 202 0.77 9.34 -22.27
CA LYS A 202 -0.36 9.28 -23.20
C LYS A 202 -0.80 7.81 -23.38
N PRO A 203 -2.12 7.57 -23.49
CA PRO A 203 -2.67 6.24 -23.77
C PRO A 203 -2.11 5.58 -25.02
#